data_528ba3aac31213ce493e08f0b1076910
#
_entry.id   528ba3aac31213ce493e08f0b1076910
#
_cell.length_a   1.000
_cell.length_b   1.000
_cell.length_c   1.000
_cell.angle_alpha   90.00
_cell.angle_beta   90.00
_cell.angle_gamma   90.00
#
_symmetry.space_group_name_H-M   'P 1'
#
loop_
_entity.id
_entity.type
_entity.pdbx_description
1 polymer ?
#
loop_
_entity_poly.entity_id
_entity_poly.type
_entity_poly.pdbx_seq_one_letter_code
_entity_poly.pdbx_strand_id
1 'polypeptide(L)'
;MGAGRGWAANRPTLAGSINAYTKRERMDHWSLGLLLLVGIWMVRGHFQRKRVAILAGHLQHYEIEKLMESLINGYLRAAGEHDPERQMQLWRRLEPVEAALCSQFDRFAREFAQVGESDARVSPWGVPGLDLLLPGQGFDVRRLFELHAQGLRVASTHADTDTAAQRKAQAYTMTAEMLLMQHTCHWYCRSRAVASARMEI
;
A
#
# COMPACT_ATOMS: atom_id res chain seq x y z
N MET A 1 -76.13 -30.81 42.07
CA MET A 1 -75.59 -30.99 40.74
C MET A 1 -75.37 -29.61 40.15
N GLY A 2 -74.13 -29.11 39.99
CA GLY A 2 -73.87 -27.78 39.49
C GLY A 2 -72.37 -27.64 39.26
N ALA A 3 -71.93 -27.79 38.01
CA ALA A 3 -70.57 -27.76 37.60
C ALA A 3 -70.07 -26.29 37.60
N GLY A 4 -69.06 -26.00 38.41
CA GLY A 4 -68.34 -24.77 38.40
C GLY A 4 -67.21 -24.86 37.33
N ARG A 5 -67.31 -24.06 36.24
CA ARG A 5 -66.23 -23.91 35.24
C ARG A 5 -65.31 -22.80 35.74
N GLY A 6 -64.08 -23.24 36.15
CA GLY A 6 -63.00 -22.35 36.48
C GLY A 6 -62.47 -21.66 35.25
N TRP A 7 -62.53 -20.32 35.23
CA TRP A 7 -61.80 -19.47 34.29
C TRP A 7 -60.37 -19.22 34.82
N ALA A 8 -59.40 -20.04 34.36
CA ALA A 8 -58.00 -19.72 34.56
C ALA A 8 -57.62 -18.62 33.57
N ALA A 9 -57.65 -17.38 34.00
CA ALA A 9 -57.14 -16.25 33.26
C ALA A 9 -55.63 -16.40 33.15
N ASN A 10 -55.15 -16.73 31.95
CA ASN A 10 -53.77 -16.74 31.59
C ASN A 10 -53.25 -15.29 31.57
N ARG A 11 -52.75 -14.80 32.70
CA ARG A 11 -52.07 -13.51 32.78
C ARG A 11 -50.66 -13.68 32.25
N PRO A 12 -50.27 -12.99 31.15
CA PRO A 12 -48.86 -12.97 30.73
C PRO A 12 -48.05 -12.36 31.86
N THR A 13 -47.11 -13.11 32.38
CA THR A 13 -46.19 -12.67 33.45
C THR A 13 -45.38 -11.48 32.93
N LEU A 14 -45.45 -10.34 33.60
CA LEU A 14 -44.70 -9.10 33.30
C LEU A 14 -43.19 -9.37 33.10
N ALA A 15 -42.63 -10.40 33.73
CA ALA A 15 -41.26 -10.84 33.56
C ALA A 15 -40.95 -11.34 32.12
N GLY A 16 -41.91 -11.97 31.43
CA GLY A 16 -41.75 -12.42 30.05
C GLY A 16 -41.70 -11.27 29.04
N SER A 17 -42.49 -10.22 29.29
CA SER A 17 -42.50 -9.04 28.42
C SER A 17 -41.22 -8.19 28.54
N ILE A 18 -40.73 -8.02 29.77
CA ILE A 18 -39.47 -7.29 30.02
C ILE A 18 -38.26 -8.03 29.37
N ASN A 19 -38.21 -9.34 29.48
CA ASN A 19 -37.10 -10.14 28.91
C ASN A 19 -37.13 -10.15 27.36
N ALA A 20 -38.33 -10.12 26.75
CA ALA A 20 -38.49 -9.99 25.31
C ALA A 20 -38.08 -8.59 24.80
N TYR A 21 -38.39 -7.55 25.59
CA TYR A 21 -38.02 -6.16 25.25
C TYR A 21 -36.49 -5.95 25.27
N THR A 22 -35.83 -6.38 26.35
CA THR A 22 -34.37 -6.28 26.48
C THR A 22 -33.61 -7.14 25.45
N LYS A 23 -34.16 -8.29 25.05
CA LYS A 23 -33.59 -9.13 24.00
C LYS A 23 -33.73 -8.48 22.62
N ARG A 24 -34.83 -7.80 22.35
CA ARG A 24 -35.07 -7.08 21.08
C ARG A 24 -34.16 -5.87 20.96
N GLU A 25 -34.03 -5.04 21.97
CA GLU A 25 -33.11 -3.90 21.99
C GLU A 25 -31.64 -4.35 21.80
N ARG A 26 -31.24 -5.46 22.43
CA ARG A 26 -29.87 -6.02 22.27
C ARG A 26 -29.63 -6.48 20.84
N MET A 27 -30.62 -7.11 20.18
CA MET A 27 -30.50 -7.51 18.78
C MET A 27 -30.42 -6.30 17.84
N ASP A 28 -31.14 -5.22 18.13
CA ASP A 28 -31.11 -4.00 17.33
C ASP A 28 -29.75 -3.31 17.39
N HIS A 29 -29.10 -3.29 18.56
CA HIS A 29 -27.73 -2.76 18.70
C HIS A 29 -26.68 -3.60 17.95
N TRP A 30 -26.81 -4.94 17.96
CA TRP A 30 -25.91 -5.82 17.21
C TRP A 30 -26.10 -5.68 15.70
N SER A 31 -27.33 -5.54 15.23
CA SER A 31 -27.63 -5.34 13.80
C SER A 31 -27.12 -3.99 13.30
N LEU A 32 -27.28 -2.92 14.10
CA LEU A 32 -26.71 -1.60 13.81
C LEU A 32 -25.18 -1.63 13.79
N GLY A 33 -24.55 -2.32 14.76
CA GLY A 33 -23.10 -2.51 14.79
C GLY A 33 -22.59 -3.24 13.54
N LEU A 34 -23.28 -4.30 13.13
CA LEU A 34 -22.94 -5.06 11.92
C LEU A 34 -23.08 -4.21 10.65
N LEU A 35 -24.17 -3.45 10.52
CA LEU A 35 -24.38 -2.54 9.39
C LEU A 35 -23.32 -1.46 9.32
N LEU A 36 -22.91 -0.90 10.46
CA LEU A 36 -21.81 0.07 10.55
C LEU A 36 -20.49 -0.55 10.10
N LEU A 37 -20.16 -1.75 10.55
CA LEU A 37 -18.96 -2.47 10.15
C LEU A 37 -18.94 -2.77 8.65
N VAL A 38 -20.07 -3.23 8.08
CA VAL A 38 -20.21 -3.47 6.64
C VAL A 38 -20.08 -2.16 5.87
N GLY A 39 -20.70 -1.07 6.34
CA GLY A 39 -20.57 0.25 5.74
C GLY A 39 -19.12 0.75 5.70
N ILE A 40 -18.41 0.67 6.83
CA ILE A 40 -16.99 1.03 6.93
C ILE A 40 -16.16 0.17 5.99
N TRP A 41 -16.42 -1.14 5.92
CA TRP A 41 -15.70 -2.07 5.04
C TRP A 41 -15.93 -1.74 3.56
N MET A 42 -17.16 -1.42 3.15
CA MET A 42 -17.50 -1.03 1.78
C MET A 42 -16.81 0.29 1.39
N VAL A 43 -16.90 1.31 2.26
CA VAL A 43 -16.27 2.62 2.04
C VAL A 43 -14.75 2.45 1.91
N ARG A 44 -14.14 1.69 2.82
CA ARG A 44 -12.69 1.39 2.77
C ARG A 44 -12.30 0.69 1.46
N GLY A 45 -13.09 -0.30 1.02
CA GLY A 45 -12.87 -1.01 -0.24
C GLY A 45 -12.96 -0.10 -1.46
N HIS A 46 -13.91 0.84 -1.47
CA HIS A 46 -14.07 1.82 -2.54
C HIS A 46 -12.83 2.74 -2.66
N PHE A 47 -12.39 3.32 -1.56
CA PHE A 47 -11.20 4.19 -1.55
C PHE A 47 -9.93 3.44 -1.95
N GLN A 48 -9.76 2.20 -1.50
CA GLN A 48 -8.63 1.35 -1.90
C GLN A 48 -8.63 1.08 -3.40
N ARG A 49 -9.76 0.69 -3.98
CA ARG A 49 -9.89 0.46 -5.43
C ARG A 49 -9.58 1.72 -6.23
N LYS A 50 -10.05 2.88 -5.80
CA LYS A 50 -9.76 4.17 -6.43
C LYS A 50 -8.24 4.44 -6.46
N ARG A 51 -7.55 4.27 -5.34
CA ARG A 51 -6.09 4.47 -5.25
C ARG A 51 -5.31 3.50 -6.12
N VAL A 52 -5.70 2.22 -6.12
CA VAL A 52 -5.11 1.22 -7.02
C VAL A 52 -5.29 1.62 -8.48
N ALA A 53 -6.49 2.06 -8.87
CA ALA A 53 -6.77 2.49 -10.24
C ALA A 53 -5.95 3.72 -10.64
N ILE A 54 -5.80 4.71 -9.74
CA ILE A 54 -4.98 5.91 -9.97
C ILE A 54 -3.52 5.51 -10.18
N LEU A 55 -2.95 4.74 -9.26
CA LEU A 55 -1.54 4.33 -9.34
C LEU A 55 -1.28 3.46 -10.58
N ALA A 56 -2.13 2.46 -10.81
CA ALA A 56 -2.01 1.58 -11.98
C ALA A 56 -2.15 2.35 -13.30
N GLY A 57 -3.09 3.33 -13.37
CA GLY A 57 -3.28 4.18 -14.53
C GLY A 57 -2.03 4.96 -14.91
N HIS A 58 -1.23 5.41 -13.94
CA HIS A 58 0.05 6.09 -14.19
C HIS A 58 1.18 5.11 -14.48
N LEU A 59 1.30 4.01 -13.68
CA LEU A 59 2.41 3.05 -13.82
C LEU A 59 2.38 2.22 -15.09
N GLN A 60 1.20 1.96 -15.67
CA GLN A 60 1.06 1.13 -16.87
C GLN A 60 1.82 1.66 -18.11
N HIS A 61 2.17 2.95 -18.11
CA HIS A 61 2.91 3.58 -19.22
C HIS A 61 4.43 3.40 -19.11
N TYR A 62 4.90 2.77 -18.04
CA TYR A 62 6.31 2.62 -17.69
C TYR A 62 6.69 1.16 -17.48
N GLU A 63 7.95 0.84 -17.77
CA GLU A 63 8.55 -0.48 -17.53
C GLU A 63 9.32 -0.52 -16.20
N ILE A 64 8.96 0.32 -15.24
CA ILE A 64 9.68 0.49 -13.95
C ILE A 64 9.91 -0.85 -13.27
N GLU A 65 8.88 -1.68 -13.17
CA GLU A 65 8.94 -2.99 -12.52
C GLU A 65 9.94 -3.94 -13.19
N LYS A 66 9.90 -4.01 -14.51
CA LYS A 66 10.82 -4.83 -15.32
C LYS A 66 12.28 -4.35 -15.21
N LEU A 67 12.47 -3.03 -15.17
CA LEU A 67 13.80 -2.43 -14.97
C LEU A 67 14.35 -2.73 -13.58
N MET A 68 13.50 -2.64 -12.53
CA MET A 68 13.88 -3.00 -11.16
C MET A 68 14.30 -4.47 -11.06
N GLU A 69 13.50 -5.38 -11.62
CA GLU A 69 13.84 -6.82 -11.66
C GLU A 69 15.16 -7.08 -12.38
N SER A 70 15.35 -6.46 -13.55
CA SER A 70 16.59 -6.56 -14.33
C SER A 70 17.80 -6.07 -13.54
N LEU A 71 17.67 -4.94 -12.82
CA LEU A 71 18.73 -4.39 -11.97
C LEU A 71 19.06 -5.29 -10.80
N ILE A 72 18.06 -5.78 -10.06
CA ILE A 72 18.29 -6.65 -8.91
C ILE A 72 19.03 -7.92 -9.35
N ASN A 73 18.58 -8.57 -10.43
CA ASN A 73 19.23 -9.76 -10.98
C ASN A 73 20.65 -9.45 -11.49
N GLY A 74 20.84 -8.29 -12.13
CA GLY A 74 22.13 -7.83 -12.60
C GLY A 74 23.11 -7.56 -11.45
N TYR A 75 22.66 -6.90 -10.40
CA TYR A 75 23.47 -6.62 -9.20
C TYR A 75 23.90 -7.89 -8.47
N LEU A 76 23.00 -8.86 -8.32
CA LEU A 76 23.34 -10.16 -7.72
C LEU A 76 24.40 -10.88 -8.53
N ARG A 77 24.30 -10.87 -9.88
CA ARG A 77 25.28 -11.46 -10.77
C ARG A 77 26.63 -10.74 -10.68
N ALA A 78 26.65 -9.40 -10.74
CA ALA A 78 27.87 -8.62 -10.65
C ALA A 78 28.55 -8.76 -9.29
N ALA A 79 27.77 -8.80 -8.20
CA ALA A 79 28.30 -8.98 -6.84
C ALA A 79 28.87 -10.38 -6.59
N GLY A 80 28.41 -11.39 -7.32
CA GLY A 80 28.87 -12.79 -7.24
C GLY A 80 30.01 -13.12 -8.21
N GLU A 81 30.40 -12.21 -9.12
CA GLU A 81 31.54 -12.44 -10.04
C GLU A 81 32.87 -12.31 -9.30
N HIS A 82 33.76 -13.27 -9.53
CA HIS A 82 35.08 -13.35 -8.88
C HIS A 82 36.18 -12.74 -9.71
N ASP A 83 36.03 -12.68 -11.04
CA ASP A 83 36.97 -12.03 -11.93
C ASP A 83 36.75 -10.51 -11.92
N PRO A 84 37.73 -9.71 -11.46
CA PRO A 84 37.57 -8.25 -11.34
C PRO A 84 37.25 -7.56 -12.67
N GLU A 85 37.82 -8.03 -13.79
CA GLU A 85 37.57 -7.43 -15.09
C GLU A 85 36.13 -7.69 -15.56
N ARG A 86 35.68 -8.93 -15.43
CA ARG A 86 34.29 -9.31 -15.74
C ARG A 86 33.30 -8.64 -14.82
N GLN A 87 33.62 -8.54 -13.54
CA GLN A 87 32.78 -7.85 -12.55
C GLN A 87 32.57 -6.38 -12.97
N MET A 88 33.66 -5.69 -13.33
CA MET A 88 33.57 -4.30 -13.77
C MET A 88 32.76 -4.15 -15.07
N GLN A 89 32.93 -5.09 -16.02
CA GLN A 89 32.11 -5.10 -17.24
C GLN A 89 30.61 -5.29 -16.94
N LEU A 90 30.28 -6.14 -15.96
CA LEU A 90 28.88 -6.31 -15.54
C LEU A 90 28.31 -5.02 -14.94
N TRP A 91 29.06 -4.34 -14.06
CA TRP A 91 28.63 -3.06 -13.50
C TRP A 91 28.36 -2.02 -14.60
N ARG A 92 29.28 -1.86 -15.55
CA ARG A 92 29.10 -0.91 -16.67
C ARG A 92 27.88 -1.23 -17.54
N ARG A 93 27.53 -2.50 -17.70
CA ARG A 93 26.32 -2.89 -18.46
C ARG A 93 25.02 -2.53 -17.75
N LEU A 94 25.04 -2.32 -16.44
CA LEU A 94 23.86 -1.95 -15.67
C LEU A 94 23.59 -0.44 -15.68
N GLU A 95 24.61 0.40 -15.92
CA GLU A 95 24.46 1.86 -15.96
C GLU A 95 23.33 2.36 -16.87
N PRO A 96 23.18 1.89 -18.13
CA PRO A 96 22.09 2.33 -18.98
C PRO A 96 20.72 1.87 -18.45
N VAL A 97 20.63 0.76 -17.73
CA VAL A 97 19.39 0.27 -17.12
C VAL A 97 19.02 1.13 -15.90
N GLU A 98 20.01 1.51 -15.09
CA GLU A 98 19.84 2.48 -13.99
C GLU A 98 19.36 3.83 -14.49
N ALA A 99 20.00 4.36 -15.54
CA ALA A 99 19.61 5.62 -16.16
C ALA A 99 18.18 5.55 -16.73
N ALA A 100 17.80 4.42 -17.35
CA ALA A 100 16.45 4.20 -17.84
C ALA A 100 15.42 4.17 -16.70
N LEU A 101 15.72 3.48 -15.60
CA LEU A 101 14.87 3.45 -14.41
C LEU A 101 14.69 4.86 -13.85
N CYS A 102 15.77 5.59 -13.61
CA CYS A 102 15.72 6.96 -13.07
C CYS A 102 14.89 7.86 -13.98
N SER A 103 15.09 7.81 -15.29
CA SER A 103 14.36 8.63 -16.27
C SER A 103 12.87 8.31 -16.27
N GLN A 104 12.50 7.03 -16.24
CA GLN A 104 11.09 6.61 -16.23
C GLN A 104 10.42 6.98 -14.90
N PHE A 105 11.11 6.77 -13.79
CA PHE A 105 10.55 7.11 -12.48
C PHE A 105 10.42 8.63 -12.26
N ASP A 106 11.35 9.43 -12.76
CA ASP A 106 11.25 10.90 -12.77
C ASP A 106 10.01 11.38 -13.54
N ARG A 107 9.72 10.78 -14.70
CA ARG A 107 8.51 11.10 -15.46
C ARG A 107 7.26 10.69 -14.72
N PHE A 108 7.23 9.47 -14.19
CA PHE A 108 6.14 8.99 -13.36
C PHE A 108 5.88 9.93 -12.17
N ALA A 109 6.91 10.33 -11.42
CA ALA A 109 6.76 11.20 -10.25
C ALA A 109 6.19 12.57 -10.65
N ARG A 110 6.62 13.15 -11.77
CA ARG A 110 6.07 14.41 -12.29
C ARG A 110 4.62 14.30 -12.74
N GLU A 111 4.25 13.20 -13.39
CA GLU A 111 2.86 12.95 -13.79
C GLU A 111 1.97 12.71 -12.57
N PHE A 112 2.45 11.92 -11.61
CA PHE A 112 1.72 11.66 -10.38
C PHE A 112 1.56 12.91 -9.51
N ALA A 113 2.46 13.89 -9.62
CA ALA A 113 2.33 15.19 -8.95
C ALA A 113 1.07 15.97 -9.36
N GLN A 114 0.46 15.64 -10.51
CA GLN A 114 -0.81 16.22 -10.96
C GLN A 114 -2.04 15.59 -10.32
N VAL A 115 -1.89 14.48 -9.58
CA VAL A 115 -3.00 13.85 -8.86
C VAL A 115 -3.54 14.80 -7.80
N GLY A 116 -4.87 14.90 -7.73
CA GLY A 116 -5.55 15.77 -6.78
C GLY A 116 -5.14 15.51 -5.32
N GLU A 117 -5.06 16.57 -4.52
CA GLU A 117 -4.60 16.49 -3.13
C GLU A 117 -5.40 15.48 -2.30
N SER A 118 -6.73 15.44 -2.47
CA SER A 118 -7.61 14.49 -1.76
C SER A 118 -7.28 13.03 -2.02
N ASP A 119 -6.75 12.70 -3.20
CA ASP A 119 -6.40 11.36 -3.61
C ASP A 119 -4.93 11.02 -3.27
N ALA A 120 -4.06 12.03 -3.21
CA ALA A 120 -2.65 11.88 -2.89
C ALA A 120 -2.35 11.85 -1.39
N ARG A 121 -3.23 12.41 -0.54
CA ARG A 121 -3.06 12.37 0.92
C ARG A 121 -3.40 11.00 1.49
N VAL A 122 -2.57 10.51 2.38
CA VAL A 122 -2.75 9.23 3.06
C VAL A 122 -2.61 9.42 4.56
N SER A 123 -3.63 8.94 5.29
CA SER A 123 -3.61 8.93 6.75
C SER A 123 -2.87 7.69 7.27
N PRO A 124 -2.03 7.80 8.29
CA PRO A 124 -1.37 6.65 8.92
C PRO A 124 -2.36 5.67 9.55
N TRP A 125 -3.52 6.13 9.99
CA TRP A 125 -4.53 5.32 10.70
C TRP A 125 -5.38 4.43 9.81
N GLY A 126 -5.29 4.53 8.50
CA GLY A 126 -5.99 3.63 7.58
C GLY A 126 -7.50 3.81 7.47
N VAL A 127 -8.05 4.80 8.12
CA VAL A 127 -9.48 5.11 8.07
C VAL A 127 -9.68 6.22 7.04
N PRO A 128 -10.41 5.97 5.93
CA PRO A 128 -10.74 7.00 4.96
C PRO A 128 -11.54 8.13 5.64
N GLY A 129 -11.15 9.38 5.38
CA GLY A 129 -11.83 10.55 5.94
C GLY A 129 -11.40 10.96 7.35
N LEU A 130 -10.55 10.19 8.04
CA LEU A 130 -10.01 10.59 9.33
C LEU A 130 -9.05 11.78 9.22
N ASP A 131 -8.39 11.91 8.08
CA ASP A 131 -7.59 13.07 7.69
C ASP A 131 -8.41 14.37 7.58
N LEU A 132 -9.73 14.25 7.31
CA LEU A 132 -10.67 15.37 7.32
C LEU A 132 -10.98 15.83 8.76
N LEU A 133 -10.99 14.89 9.71
CA LEU A 133 -11.29 15.13 11.11
C LEU A 133 -10.04 15.49 11.94
N LEU A 134 -8.86 15.06 11.51
CA LEU A 134 -7.58 15.31 12.17
C LEU A 134 -6.59 15.94 11.14
N PRO A 135 -6.75 17.23 10.84
CA PRO A 135 -5.84 17.92 9.93
C PRO A 135 -4.41 17.93 10.49
N GLY A 136 -3.43 17.53 9.68
CA GLY A 136 -2.02 17.48 10.05
C GLY A 136 -1.42 16.09 10.26
N GLN A 137 -2.21 15.03 10.33
CA GLN A 137 -1.73 13.64 10.53
C GLN A 137 -1.49 12.86 9.23
N GLY A 138 -1.82 13.43 8.07
CA GLY A 138 -1.61 12.81 6.78
C GLY A 138 -0.33 13.31 6.09
N PHE A 139 0.27 12.47 5.24
CA PHE A 139 1.35 12.90 4.37
C PHE A 139 0.95 12.79 2.90
N ASP A 140 1.63 13.57 2.07
CA ASP A 140 1.40 13.64 0.63
C ASP A 140 2.34 12.64 -0.08
N VAL A 141 1.76 11.62 -0.72
CA VAL A 141 2.50 10.59 -1.46
C VAL A 141 3.25 11.17 -2.67
N ARG A 142 2.77 12.28 -3.25
CA ARG A 142 3.46 12.97 -4.35
C ARG A 142 4.87 13.37 -3.91
N ARG A 143 4.98 13.91 -2.69
CA ARG A 143 6.27 14.30 -2.12
C ARG A 143 7.19 13.10 -1.88
N LEU A 144 6.64 11.95 -1.48
CA LEU A 144 7.43 10.72 -1.32
C LEU A 144 7.98 10.23 -2.66
N PHE A 145 7.18 10.24 -3.72
CA PHE A 145 7.67 9.86 -5.05
C PHE A 145 8.75 10.80 -5.57
N GLU A 146 8.65 12.11 -5.32
CA GLU A 146 9.73 13.06 -5.62
C GLU A 146 11.02 12.72 -4.86
N LEU A 147 10.92 12.40 -3.57
CA LEU A 147 12.07 12.00 -2.75
C LEU A 147 12.70 10.71 -3.24
N HIS A 148 11.89 9.69 -3.60
CA HIS A 148 12.41 8.46 -4.21
C HIS A 148 13.08 8.71 -5.55
N ALA A 149 12.51 9.58 -6.40
CA ALA A 149 13.15 9.96 -7.66
C ALA A 149 14.51 10.62 -7.43
N GLN A 150 14.63 11.47 -6.40
CA GLN A 150 15.90 12.06 -6.01
C GLN A 150 16.88 11.00 -5.46
N GLY A 151 16.42 10.09 -4.60
CA GLY A 151 17.22 8.99 -4.05
C GLY A 151 17.80 8.09 -5.14
N LEU A 152 16.98 7.68 -6.11
CA LEU A 152 17.40 6.89 -7.26
C LEU A 152 18.47 7.61 -8.09
N ARG A 153 18.30 8.91 -8.35
CA ARG A 153 19.30 9.71 -9.09
C ARG A 153 20.64 9.77 -8.35
N VAL A 154 20.61 10.00 -7.04
CA VAL A 154 21.82 10.01 -6.22
C VAL A 154 22.51 8.65 -6.22
N ALA A 155 21.75 7.57 -6.09
CA ALA A 155 22.27 6.21 -6.09
C ALA A 155 22.84 5.78 -7.46
N SER A 156 22.33 6.34 -8.58
CA SER A 156 22.82 6.07 -9.94
C SER A 156 24.02 6.94 -10.37
N THR A 157 24.52 7.82 -9.50
CA THR A 157 25.68 8.66 -9.82
C THR A 157 26.96 7.87 -9.63
N HIS A 158 27.65 7.59 -10.73
CA HIS A 158 28.91 6.85 -10.75
C HIS A 158 30.07 7.72 -11.22
N ALA A 159 31.26 7.47 -10.67
CA ALA A 159 32.50 8.03 -11.18
C ALA A 159 33.26 6.96 -11.99
N ASP A 160 33.96 7.39 -13.02
CA ASP A 160 34.79 6.48 -13.84
C ASP A 160 35.91 5.77 -13.03
N THR A 161 36.25 6.37 -11.88
CA THR A 161 37.25 5.86 -10.93
C THR A 161 36.70 4.95 -9.86
N ASP A 162 35.39 4.67 -9.87
CA ASP A 162 34.76 3.86 -8.83
C ASP A 162 35.33 2.45 -8.81
N THR A 163 35.69 1.99 -7.62
CA THR A 163 36.10 0.60 -7.38
C THR A 163 34.92 -0.35 -7.37
N ALA A 164 35.16 -1.65 -7.55
CA ALA A 164 34.11 -2.67 -7.45
C ALA A 164 33.38 -2.63 -6.08
N ALA A 165 34.07 -2.29 -5.01
CA ALA A 165 33.46 -2.14 -3.67
C ALA A 165 32.50 -0.93 -3.61
N GLN A 166 32.88 0.19 -4.22
CA GLN A 166 32.02 1.38 -4.32
C GLN A 166 30.79 1.11 -5.18
N ARG A 167 30.97 0.48 -6.34
CA ARG A 167 29.85 0.04 -7.20
C ARG A 167 28.88 -0.89 -6.48
N LYS A 168 29.41 -1.82 -5.69
CA LYS A 168 28.58 -2.72 -4.86
C LYS A 168 27.82 -1.94 -3.80
N ALA A 169 28.43 -0.96 -3.12
CA ALA A 169 27.76 -0.12 -2.14
C ALA A 169 26.64 0.72 -2.78
N GLN A 170 26.89 1.29 -3.96
CA GLN A 170 25.89 2.04 -4.74
C GLN A 170 24.72 1.14 -5.15
N ALA A 171 24.99 -0.10 -5.61
CA ALA A 171 23.95 -1.07 -5.94
C ALA A 171 23.06 -1.44 -4.74
N TYR A 172 23.62 -1.56 -3.53
CA TYR A 172 22.83 -1.74 -2.31
C TYR A 172 21.96 -0.52 -2.03
N THR A 173 22.47 0.71 -2.18
CA THR A 173 21.70 1.94 -2.00
C THR A 173 20.56 2.02 -3.02
N MET A 174 20.87 1.74 -4.31
CA MET A 174 19.83 1.70 -5.36
C MET A 174 18.76 0.66 -5.08
N THR A 175 19.16 -0.54 -4.64
CA THR A 175 18.21 -1.60 -4.27
C THR A 175 17.33 -1.18 -3.09
N ALA A 176 17.90 -0.54 -2.08
CA ALA A 176 17.15 -0.03 -0.95
C ALA A 176 16.11 1.03 -1.37
N GLU A 177 16.49 1.97 -2.23
CA GLU A 177 15.57 2.99 -2.77
C GLU A 177 14.44 2.34 -3.60
N MET A 178 14.76 1.37 -4.44
CA MET A 178 13.75 0.62 -5.22
C MET A 178 12.74 -0.09 -4.30
N LEU A 179 13.21 -0.74 -3.24
CA LEU A 179 12.34 -1.43 -2.27
C LEU A 179 11.49 -0.45 -1.45
N LEU A 180 12.07 0.67 -1.02
CA LEU A 180 11.33 1.73 -0.31
C LEU A 180 10.24 2.34 -1.21
N MET A 181 10.56 2.62 -2.46
CA MET A 181 9.59 3.08 -3.46
C MET A 181 8.45 2.07 -3.64
N GLN A 182 8.77 0.78 -3.81
CA GLN A 182 7.79 -0.28 -3.91
C GLN A 182 6.92 -0.35 -2.64
N HIS A 183 7.53 -0.24 -1.46
CA HIS A 183 6.80 -0.19 -0.20
C HIS A 183 5.85 1.00 -0.12
N THR A 184 6.27 2.17 -0.60
CA THR A 184 5.42 3.37 -0.70
C THR A 184 4.21 3.14 -1.60
N CYS A 185 4.38 2.50 -2.76
CA CYS A 185 3.29 2.11 -3.65
C CYS A 185 2.29 1.18 -2.96
N HIS A 186 2.79 0.13 -2.27
CA HIS A 186 1.95 -0.79 -1.51
C HIS A 186 1.20 -0.08 -0.39
N TRP A 187 1.88 0.78 0.33
CA TRP A 187 1.29 1.50 1.43
C TRP A 187 0.22 2.49 0.95
N TYR A 188 0.45 3.17 -0.16
CA TYR A 188 -0.54 4.04 -0.80
C TYR A 188 -1.80 3.26 -1.19
N CYS A 189 -1.64 2.12 -1.86
CA CYS A 189 -2.74 1.24 -2.26
C CYS A 189 -3.35 0.47 -1.09
N ARG A 190 -2.62 0.29 0.02
CA ARG A 190 -2.97 -0.58 1.17
C ARG A 190 -3.39 -1.98 0.72
N SER A 191 -2.79 -2.48 -0.35
CA SER A 191 -3.06 -3.79 -0.91
C SER A 191 -2.03 -4.80 -0.41
N ARG A 192 -2.43 -5.71 0.47
CA ARG A 192 -1.60 -6.83 0.90
C ARG A 192 -1.36 -7.85 -0.22
N ALA A 193 -2.29 -7.98 -1.16
CA ALA A 193 -2.19 -8.95 -2.25
C ALA A 193 -0.99 -8.72 -3.17
N VAL A 194 -0.63 -7.45 -3.43
CA VAL A 194 0.54 -7.11 -4.25
C VAL A 194 1.85 -7.34 -3.48
N ALA A 195 1.86 -7.18 -2.15
CA ALA A 195 3.02 -7.44 -1.31
C ALA A 195 3.33 -8.94 -1.20
N SER A 196 2.30 -9.79 -1.11
CA SER A 196 2.47 -11.24 -0.94
C SER A 196 2.95 -11.94 -2.22
N ALA A 197 2.54 -11.49 -3.39
CA ALA A 197 2.90 -12.12 -4.66
C ALA A 197 4.40 -12.03 -5.01
N ARG A 198 5.18 -11.21 -4.31
CA ARG A 198 6.61 -11.00 -4.55
C ARG A 198 7.54 -11.45 -3.44
N MET A 199 7.01 -11.91 -2.30
CA MET A 199 7.83 -12.54 -1.27
C MET A 199 8.01 -14.05 -1.46
N GLU A 200 7.45 -14.63 -2.53
CA GLU A 200 7.57 -16.05 -2.86
C GLU A 200 8.63 -16.34 -3.93
N ILE A 201 9.62 -15.42 -4.10
CA ILE A 201 10.79 -15.66 -4.98
C ILE A 201 12.04 -15.84 -4.14
#